data_1fc3601c0ec541d40e80371ef0cbae57
#
_entry.id   1fc3601c0ec541d40e80371ef0cbae57
#
_cell.length_a   1.000
_cell.length_b   1.000
_cell.length_c   1.000
_cell.angle_alpha   90.00
_cell.angle_beta   90.00
_cell.angle_gamma   90.00
#
_symmetry.space_group_name_H-M   'P 1'
#
loop_
_entity.id
_entity.type
_entity.pdbx_description
1 polymer ?
#
loop_
_entity_poly.entity_id
_entity_poly.type
_entity_poly.pdbx_seq_one_letter_code
_entity_poly.pdbx_strand_id
1 'polypeptide(L)'
;MGTLEAKKTMKYKRSRRLDQDQCYNSPTLASLPRDMLMEILVRVASASFTDLFNAKISCKDFLELAEEDSIFQHVSLEKFSVIPWNTSSEASSFLERCKDCGNPESLYRQGMVSYFSYRMTEVGFESLKKAAEKEHVEATYVYGIILLCSGDHESKQQQQGIKILSSLKAKSGRSRMKECRDKVRTMLWRYMWWFKNNSFGKQQLSCSRKEPCKLQIKRNEWLSIDELVDEYDDILCETCRSNREVTWFYYMQHGIGD
;
A
#
# COMPACT_ATOMS: atom_id res chain seq x y z
N MET A 1 -37.08 17.09 -72.25
CA MET A 1 -37.64 17.28 -70.92
C MET A 1 -36.44 17.33 -69.96
N GLY A 2 -36.04 18.53 -69.64
CA GLY A 2 -34.86 18.78 -68.85
C GLY A 2 -35.21 19.10 -67.39
N THR A 3 -34.42 18.68 -66.51
CA THR A 3 -34.43 19.14 -65.11
C THR A 3 -33.07 19.71 -64.77
N LEU A 4 -33.07 20.98 -64.45
CA LEU A 4 -31.92 21.78 -64.05
C LEU A 4 -31.53 21.45 -62.56
N GLU A 5 -30.32 20.98 -62.37
CA GLU A 5 -29.69 20.93 -61.06
C GLU A 5 -29.12 22.28 -60.67
N ALA A 6 -29.63 22.84 -59.59
CA ALA A 6 -29.13 24.07 -59.01
C ALA A 6 -27.95 23.77 -58.07
N LYS A 7 -26.73 24.08 -58.45
CA LYS A 7 -25.56 24.10 -57.62
C LYS A 7 -25.60 25.26 -56.63
N LYS A 8 -25.82 24.96 -55.35
CA LYS A 8 -25.64 25.90 -54.23
C LYS A 8 -24.17 26.02 -53.88
N THR A 9 -23.52 27.06 -54.32
CA THR A 9 -22.20 27.47 -53.90
C THR A 9 -22.24 28.08 -52.50
N MET A 10 -21.73 27.38 -51.52
CA MET A 10 -21.55 27.89 -50.17
C MET A 10 -20.36 28.85 -50.16
N LYS A 11 -20.63 30.14 -50.03
CA LYS A 11 -19.61 31.17 -49.81
C LYS A 11 -19.10 31.09 -48.38
N TYR A 12 -17.88 30.57 -48.21
CA TYR A 12 -17.16 30.63 -46.96
C TYR A 12 -16.77 32.09 -46.66
N LYS A 13 -17.39 32.69 -45.63
CA LYS A 13 -17.04 34.02 -45.15
C LYS A 13 -15.69 33.92 -44.46
N ARG A 14 -14.67 34.52 -45.05
CA ARG A 14 -13.33 34.74 -44.52
C ARG A 14 -13.48 35.54 -43.23
N SER A 15 -13.37 34.88 -42.08
CA SER A 15 -13.35 35.52 -40.78
C SER A 15 -12.05 36.35 -40.64
N ARG A 16 -12.23 37.54 -40.15
CA ARG A 16 -11.20 38.57 -39.99
C ARG A 16 -10.03 38.03 -39.16
N ARG A 17 -8.82 38.35 -39.59
CA ARG A 17 -7.61 38.28 -38.76
C ARG A 17 -7.89 39.13 -37.51
N LEU A 18 -8.02 38.51 -36.36
CA LEU A 18 -7.92 39.16 -35.08
C LEU A 18 -6.43 39.38 -34.79
N ASP A 19 -6.16 40.58 -34.34
CA ASP A 19 -4.83 41.12 -34.07
C ASP A 19 -3.96 40.14 -33.23
N GLN A 20 -2.75 39.97 -33.69
CA GLN A 20 -1.77 39.01 -33.25
C GLN A 20 -0.94 39.55 -32.05
N ASP A 21 -1.45 40.53 -31.28
CA ASP A 21 -0.67 41.23 -30.23
C ASP A 21 -1.28 41.16 -28.82
N GLN A 22 -2.11 40.15 -28.52
CA GLN A 22 -2.42 39.80 -27.12
C GLN A 22 -2.18 38.32 -26.91
N CYS A 23 -0.92 37.89 -27.04
CA CYS A 23 -0.47 36.69 -26.40
C CYS A 23 -0.49 36.97 -24.88
N TYR A 24 -1.66 36.73 -24.24
CA TYR A 24 -1.69 36.59 -22.80
C TYR A 24 -0.61 35.58 -22.45
N ASN A 25 0.39 36.00 -21.68
CA ASN A 25 1.30 35.12 -20.96
C ASN A 25 0.50 34.26 -19.97
N SER A 26 -0.30 33.33 -20.48
CA SER A 26 -0.82 32.27 -19.66
C SER A 26 0.41 31.49 -19.21
N PRO A 27 0.63 31.34 -17.91
CA PRO A 27 1.77 30.57 -17.40
C PRO A 27 1.67 29.16 -17.97
N THR A 28 2.55 28.86 -18.92
CA THR A 28 2.66 27.50 -19.45
C THR A 28 3.36 26.63 -18.42
N LEU A 29 3.04 25.35 -18.37
CA LEU A 29 3.76 24.40 -17.49
C LEU A 29 5.27 24.50 -17.66
N ALA A 30 5.75 24.79 -18.88
CA ALA A 30 7.17 25.01 -19.19
C ALA A 30 7.81 26.25 -18.50
N SER A 31 7.00 27.15 -17.92
CA SER A 31 7.50 28.31 -17.14
C SER A 31 7.72 28.00 -15.66
N LEU A 32 7.33 26.80 -15.18
CA LEU A 32 7.51 26.41 -13.79
C LEU A 32 8.96 25.98 -13.53
N PRO A 33 9.51 26.30 -12.34
CA PRO A 33 10.77 25.73 -11.89
C PRO A 33 10.76 24.19 -11.92
N ARG A 34 11.91 23.57 -12.23
CA ARG A 34 12.07 22.10 -12.29
C ARG A 34 11.56 21.41 -11.02
N ASP A 35 11.83 21.99 -9.84
CA ASP A 35 11.42 21.42 -8.55
C ASP A 35 9.91 21.35 -8.40
N MET A 36 9.18 22.37 -8.88
CA MET A 36 7.72 22.37 -8.88
C MET A 36 7.14 21.36 -9.86
N LEU A 37 7.74 21.23 -11.03
CA LEU A 37 7.35 20.20 -12.00
C LEU A 37 7.58 18.79 -11.43
N MET A 38 8.69 18.58 -10.72
CA MET A 38 8.99 17.34 -10.02
C MET A 38 7.93 17.04 -8.96
N GLU A 39 7.58 18.00 -8.10
CA GLU A 39 6.57 17.80 -7.07
C GLU A 39 5.19 17.44 -7.65
N ILE A 40 4.79 18.12 -8.73
CA ILE A 40 3.56 17.80 -9.45
C ILE A 40 3.62 16.35 -9.98
N LEU A 41 4.72 15.98 -10.62
CA LEU A 41 4.87 14.64 -11.20
C LEU A 41 4.92 13.54 -10.14
N VAL A 42 5.54 13.79 -8.98
CA VAL A 42 5.52 12.87 -7.82
C VAL A 42 4.08 12.65 -7.33
N ARG A 43 3.28 13.71 -7.24
CA ARG A 43 1.86 13.60 -6.84
C ARG A 43 1.04 12.82 -7.88
N VAL A 44 1.26 13.06 -9.17
CA VAL A 44 0.63 12.29 -10.25
C VAL A 44 1.04 10.83 -10.16
N ALA A 45 2.33 10.55 -9.99
CA ALA A 45 2.86 9.19 -9.88
C ALA A 45 2.28 8.44 -8.68
N SER A 46 2.16 9.09 -7.53
CA SER A 46 1.60 8.50 -6.31
C SER A 46 0.11 8.20 -6.42
N ALA A 47 -0.62 8.98 -7.21
CA ALA A 47 -2.05 8.78 -7.43
C ALA A 47 -2.33 7.69 -8.47
N SER A 48 -1.57 7.66 -9.58
CA SER A 48 -1.85 6.75 -10.68
C SER A 48 -0.63 6.51 -11.58
N PHE A 49 -0.24 5.24 -11.73
CA PHE A 49 0.78 4.85 -12.71
C PHE A 49 0.37 5.21 -14.15
N THR A 50 -0.91 5.06 -14.49
CA THR A 50 -1.43 5.38 -15.83
C THR A 50 -1.29 6.86 -16.15
N ASP A 51 -1.59 7.73 -15.16
CA ASP A 51 -1.50 9.18 -15.35
C ASP A 51 -0.04 9.64 -15.41
N LEU A 52 0.86 9.00 -14.65
CA LEU A 52 2.29 9.19 -14.81
C LEU A 52 2.75 8.86 -16.23
N PHE A 53 2.31 7.73 -16.78
CA PHE A 53 2.65 7.33 -18.15
C PHE A 53 2.12 8.35 -19.16
N ASN A 54 0.87 8.81 -19.03
CA ASN A 54 0.29 9.85 -19.88
C ASN A 54 1.06 11.17 -19.77
N ALA A 55 1.50 11.55 -18.56
CA ALA A 55 2.34 12.73 -18.37
C ALA A 55 3.69 12.57 -19.09
N LYS A 56 4.37 11.42 -18.98
CA LYS A 56 5.64 11.14 -19.66
C LYS A 56 5.58 11.35 -21.19
N ILE A 57 4.48 10.95 -21.82
CA ILE A 57 4.32 11.07 -23.28
C ILE A 57 3.85 12.46 -23.72
N SER A 58 3.44 13.33 -22.80
CA SER A 58 2.89 14.65 -23.12
C SER A 58 3.95 15.71 -23.44
N CYS A 59 5.11 15.67 -22.78
CA CYS A 59 6.22 16.60 -23.04
C CYS A 59 7.57 16.02 -22.63
N LYS A 60 8.65 16.60 -23.18
CA LYS A 60 10.04 16.14 -22.94
C LYS A 60 10.46 16.33 -21.48
N ASP A 61 10.09 17.43 -20.85
CA ASP A 61 10.48 17.72 -19.47
C ASP A 61 9.91 16.68 -18.52
N PHE A 62 8.64 16.27 -18.70
CA PHE A 62 8.06 15.19 -17.93
C PHE A 62 8.67 13.82 -18.23
N LEU A 63 9.08 13.58 -19.48
CA LEU A 63 9.78 12.35 -19.82
C LEU A 63 11.12 12.23 -19.05
N GLU A 64 11.89 13.32 -19.00
CA GLU A 64 13.18 13.36 -18.29
C GLU A 64 12.97 13.26 -16.76
N LEU A 65 12.05 14.06 -16.21
CA LEU A 65 11.75 14.04 -14.78
C LEU A 65 11.21 12.71 -14.29
N ALA A 66 10.45 12.00 -15.12
CA ALA A 66 9.87 10.70 -14.75
C ALA A 66 10.92 9.58 -14.59
N GLU A 67 12.17 9.81 -14.96
CA GLU A 67 13.28 8.88 -14.74
C GLU A 67 14.05 9.14 -13.44
N GLU A 68 13.68 10.18 -12.69
CA GLU A 68 14.29 10.50 -11.39
C GLU A 68 13.87 9.50 -10.29
N ASP A 69 14.76 9.18 -9.38
CA ASP A 69 14.55 8.21 -8.30
C ASP A 69 13.37 8.57 -7.39
N SER A 70 13.09 9.86 -7.22
CA SER A 70 11.94 10.34 -6.45
C SER A 70 10.60 9.88 -7.03
N ILE A 71 10.49 9.71 -8.35
CA ILE A 71 9.29 9.16 -8.99
C ILE A 71 9.12 7.69 -8.64
N PHE A 72 10.19 6.88 -8.80
CA PHE A 72 10.15 5.46 -8.46
C PHE A 72 9.88 5.23 -6.98
N GLN A 73 10.34 6.12 -6.12
CA GLN A 73 10.07 6.06 -4.68
C GLN A 73 8.60 6.25 -4.33
N HIS A 74 7.84 7.02 -5.11
CA HIS A 74 6.46 7.41 -4.77
C HIS A 74 5.40 6.84 -5.71
N VAL A 75 5.78 6.23 -6.83
CA VAL A 75 4.82 5.74 -7.82
C VAL A 75 3.89 4.68 -7.24
N SER A 76 2.59 4.80 -7.60
CA SER A 76 1.57 3.80 -7.23
C SER A 76 1.80 2.48 -7.98
N LEU A 77 1.84 1.38 -7.23
CA LEU A 77 2.03 0.04 -7.77
C LEU A 77 0.73 -0.77 -7.86
N GLU A 78 -0.42 -0.15 -7.73
CA GLU A 78 -1.73 -0.84 -7.76
C GLU A 78 -1.99 -1.62 -9.05
N LYS A 79 -1.49 -1.14 -10.18
CA LYS A 79 -1.63 -1.80 -11.49
C LYS A 79 -0.74 -3.02 -11.68
N PHE A 80 0.26 -3.19 -10.83
CA PHE A 80 1.19 -4.29 -10.93
C PHE A 80 0.73 -5.47 -10.09
N SER A 81 0.84 -6.68 -10.67
CA SER A 81 0.58 -7.91 -9.93
C SER A 81 1.48 -8.00 -8.69
N VAL A 82 0.90 -8.44 -7.59
CA VAL A 82 1.66 -8.74 -6.37
C VAL A 82 2.50 -10.01 -6.54
N ILE A 83 2.10 -10.87 -7.48
CA ILE A 83 2.75 -12.17 -7.72
C ILE A 83 3.98 -11.98 -8.61
N PRO A 84 5.21 -12.19 -8.09
CA PRO A 84 6.43 -11.89 -8.85
C PRO A 84 6.64 -12.80 -10.07
N TRP A 85 6.07 -14.00 -10.09
CA TRP A 85 6.24 -14.96 -11.20
C TRP A 85 5.26 -14.79 -12.36
N ASN A 86 4.37 -13.81 -12.29
CA ASN A 86 3.40 -13.51 -13.34
C ASN A 86 3.60 -12.08 -13.89
N THR A 87 4.85 -11.64 -13.99
CA THR A 87 5.20 -10.31 -14.49
C THR A 87 6.06 -10.44 -15.74
N SER A 88 5.93 -9.50 -16.68
CA SER A 88 6.85 -9.37 -17.79
C SER A 88 8.25 -8.93 -17.31
N SER A 89 9.27 -9.11 -18.14
CA SER A 89 10.65 -8.68 -17.81
C SER A 89 10.73 -7.18 -17.53
N GLU A 90 9.98 -6.37 -18.30
CA GLU A 90 9.93 -4.92 -18.16
C GLU A 90 9.27 -4.52 -16.83
N ALA A 91 8.16 -5.16 -16.48
CA ALA A 91 7.49 -4.91 -15.20
C ALA A 91 8.37 -5.33 -14.02
N SER A 92 9.09 -6.45 -14.15
CA SER A 92 10.03 -6.91 -13.12
C SER A 92 11.17 -5.92 -12.91
N SER A 93 11.79 -5.41 -13.99
CA SER A 93 12.85 -4.40 -13.92
C SER A 93 12.36 -3.09 -13.31
N PHE A 94 11.14 -2.68 -13.66
CA PHE A 94 10.51 -1.48 -13.08
C PHE A 94 10.27 -1.65 -11.57
N LEU A 95 9.73 -2.78 -11.14
CA LEU A 95 9.47 -3.06 -9.73
C LEU A 95 10.77 -3.16 -8.91
N GLU A 96 11.83 -3.73 -9.51
CA GLU A 96 13.16 -3.78 -8.89
C GLU A 96 13.71 -2.36 -8.69
N ARG A 97 13.62 -1.49 -9.70
CA ARG A 97 14.02 -0.09 -9.55
C ARG A 97 13.20 0.65 -8.49
N CYS A 98 11.89 0.43 -8.42
CA CYS A 98 11.06 0.98 -7.35
C CYS A 98 11.55 0.54 -5.97
N LYS A 99 11.93 -0.74 -5.82
CA LYS A 99 12.48 -1.29 -4.59
C LYS A 99 13.81 -0.61 -4.23
N ASP A 100 14.72 -0.49 -5.19
CA ASP A 100 16.04 0.10 -4.98
C ASP A 100 15.95 1.58 -4.61
N CYS A 101 14.99 2.31 -5.19
CA CYS A 101 14.63 3.67 -4.78
C CYS A 101 13.89 3.72 -3.45
N GLY A 102 13.53 2.58 -2.87
CA GLY A 102 12.89 2.49 -1.56
C GLY A 102 11.39 2.81 -1.58
N ASN A 103 10.67 2.47 -2.64
CA ASN A 103 9.21 2.56 -2.69
C ASN A 103 8.59 1.72 -1.57
N PRO A 104 7.75 2.29 -0.69
CA PRO A 104 7.22 1.58 0.48
C PRO A 104 6.34 0.38 0.12
N GLU A 105 5.54 0.45 -0.93
CA GLU A 105 4.72 -0.67 -1.40
C GLU A 105 5.59 -1.79 -1.98
N SER A 106 6.65 -1.46 -2.75
CA SER A 106 7.57 -2.45 -3.29
C SER A 106 8.34 -3.17 -2.18
N LEU A 107 8.82 -2.43 -1.18
CA LEU A 107 9.46 -2.98 0.02
C LEU A 107 8.52 -3.88 0.81
N TYR A 108 7.24 -3.47 0.98
CA TYR A 108 6.22 -4.28 1.65
C TYR A 108 5.99 -5.60 0.92
N ARG A 109 5.74 -5.56 -0.41
CA ARG A 109 5.51 -6.77 -1.22
C ARG A 109 6.68 -7.73 -1.14
N GLN A 110 7.90 -7.22 -1.30
CA GLN A 110 9.09 -8.03 -1.16
C GLN A 110 9.25 -8.59 0.24
N GLY A 111 9.05 -7.78 1.26
CA GLY A 111 9.11 -8.19 2.66
C GLY A 111 8.18 -9.35 2.96
N MET A 112 6.93 -9.26 2.50
CA MET A 112 5.93 -10.30 2.65
C MET A 112 6.36 -11.60 1.96
N VAL A 113 6.77 -11.52 0.68
CA VAL A 113 7.20 -12.70 -0.10
C VAL A 113 8.46 -13.33 0.52
N SER A 114 9.47 -12.55 0.86
CA SER A 114 10.72 -13.07 1.43
C SER A 114 10.49 -13.71 2.79
N TYR A 115 9.72 -13.07 3.66
CA TYR A 115 9.49 -13.55 5.02
C TYR A 115 8.59 -14.79 5.05
N PHE A 116 7.46 -14.77 4.34
CA PHE A 116 6.45 -15.81 4.43
C PHE A 116 6.60 -16.94 3.41
N SER A 117 7.23 -16.68 2.25
CA SER A 117 7.32 -17.65 1.16
C SER A 117 8.70 -18.28 1.03
N TYR A 118 9.76 -17.48 1.02
CA TYR A 118 11.11 -17.97 0.73
C TYR A 118 11.93 -18.32 1.98
N ARG A 119 11.37 -18.20 3.17
CA ARG A 119 12.07 -18.39 4.45
C ARG A 119 13.33 -17.50 4.60
N MET A 120 13.41 -16.44 3.85
CA MET A 120 14.44 -15.41 3.99
C MET A 120 13.99 -14.40 5.05
N THR A 121 13.87 -14.90 6.30
CA THR A 121 13.22 -14.16 7.40
C THR A 121 13.93 -12.86 7.72
N GLU A 122 15.25 -12.82 7.70
CA GLU A 122 16.04 -11.60 7.95
C GLU A 122 15.81 -10.55 6.86
N VAL A 123 15.92 -10.95 5.59
CA VAL A 123 15.72 -10.06 4.44
C VAL A 123 14.28 -9.53 4.40
N GLY A 124 13.32 -10.42 4.63
CA GLY A 124 11.90 -10.07 4.69
C GLY A 124 11.60 -9.12 5.84
N PHE A 125 12.15 -9.39 7.03
CA PHE A 125 12.01 -8.56 8.21
C PHE A 125 12.55 -7.13 8.00
N GLU A 126 13.78 -7.01 7.46
CA GLU A 126 14.39 -5.71 7.17
C GLU A 126 13.61 -4.93 6.10
N SER A 127 13.08 -5.60 5.09
CA SER A 127 12.24 -4.96 4.07
C SER A 127 10.93 -4.43 4.65
N LEU A 128 10.26 -5.22 5.51
CA LEU A 128 9.03 -4.80 6.21
C LEU A 128 9.30 -3.64 7.17
N LYS A 129 10.44 -3.68 7.89
CA LYS A 129 10.87 -2.59 8.77
C LYS A 129 11.08 -1.30 7.99
N LYS A 130 11.82 -1.32 6.87
CA LYS A 130 12.05 -0.16 6.02
C LYS A 130 10.75 0.41 5.46
N ALA A 131 9.81 -0.45 5.06
CA ALA A 131 8.49 -0.01 4.62
C ALA A 131 7.68 0.63 5.76
N ALA A 132 7.75 0.07 6.97
CA ALA A 132 7.10 0.62 8.16
C ALA A 132 7.68 1.99 8.56
N GLU A 133 9.00 2.19 8.46
CA GLU A 133 9.67 3.47 8.67
C GLU A 133 9.21 4.56 7.68
N LYS A 134 8.73 4.14 6.51
CA LYS A 134 8.11 5.02 5.50
C LYS A 134 6.59 5.14 5.66
N GLU A 135 6.06 4.80 6.83
CA GLU A 135 4.64 4.90 7.19
C GLU A 135 3.68 4.04 6.35
N HIS A 136 4.17 2.98 5.71
CA HIS A 136 3.31 2.02 5.02
C HIS A 136 2.47 1.23 6.04
N VAL A 137 1.16 1.39 5.99
CA VAL A 137 0.23 0.93 7.04
C VAL A 137 0.28 -0.59 7.22
N GLU A 138 0.16 -1.35 6.13
CA GLU A 138 0.15 -2.81 6.15
C GLU A 138 1.52 -3.36 6.58
N ALA A 139 2.62 -2.73 6.16
CA ALA A 139 3.96 -3.10 6.60
C ALA A 139 4.15 -2.85 8.09
N THR A 140 3.70 -1.70 8.59
CA THR A 140 3.76 -1.35 10.03
C THR A 140 2.97 -2.37 10.86
N TYR A 141 1.79 -2.78 10.40
CA TYR A 141 0.98 -3.80 11.04
C TYR A 141 1.71 -5.15 11.11
N VAL A 142 2.18 -5.66 9.96
CA VAL A 142 2.86 -6.96 9.88
C VAL A 142 4.18 -6.94 10.67
N TYR A 143 4.96 -5.86 10.58
CA TYR A 143 6.18 -5.69 11.35
C TYR A 143 5.91 -5.72 12.87
N GLY A 144 4.86 -5.03 13.34
CA GLY A 144 4.42 -5.09 14.73
C GLY A 144 4.05 -6.50 15.18
N ILE A 145 3.31 -7.26 14.35
CA ILE A 145 2.96 -8.66 14.62
C ILE A 145 4.21 -9.55 14.72
N ILE A 146 5.15 -9.41 13.79
CA ILE A 146 6.40 -10.18 13.82
C ILE A 146 7.18 -9.92 15.11
N LEU A 147 7.32 -8.66 15.53
CA LEU A 147 8.00 -8.31 16.78
C LEU A 147 7.34 -8.95 18.02
N LEU A 148 6.00 -9.03 18.02
CA LEU A 148 5.27 -9.69 19.12
C LEU A 148 5.50 -11.19 19.16
N CYS A 149 5.72 -11.83 18.00
CA CYS A 149 5.86 -13.28 17.89
C CYS A 149 7.33 -13.75 18.00
N SER A 150 8.31 -12.86 17.80
CA SER A 150 9.73 -13.22 17.69
C SER A 150 10.52 -13.11 19.00
N GLY A 151 9.96 -12.54 20.05
CA GLY A 151 10.68 -12.27 21.31
C GLY A 151 10.39 -13.29 22.41
N ASP A 152 11.35 -13.50 23.30
CA ASP A 152 11.11 -14.14 24.60
C ASP A 152 10.16 -13.27 25.44
N HIS A 153 9.47 -13.91 26.40
CA HIS A 153 8.50 -13.22 27.26
C HIS A 153 9.09 -11.93 27.85
N GLU A 154 8.37 -10.80 27.65
CA GLU A 154 8.73 -9.45 28.12
C GLU A 154 9.98 -8.83 27.45
N SER A 155 10.36 -9.31 26.27
CA SER A 155 11.47 -8.73 25.52
C SER A 155 11.20 -7.27 25.08
N LYS A 156 12.30 -6.51 24.87
CA LYS A 156 12.20 -5.15 24.29
C LYS A 156 11.47 -5.14 22.94
N GLN A 157 11.60 -6.21 22.18
CA GLN A 157 10.95 -6.37 20.87
C GLN A 157 9.42 -6.46 21.02
N GLN A 158 8.92 -7.24 21.98
CA GLN A 158 7.49 -7.34 22.26
C GLN A 158 6.89 -6.00 22.70
N GLN A 159 7.58 -5.28 23.59
CA GLN A 159 7.15 -3.94 24.01
C GLN A 159 7.10 -2.97 22.82
N GLN A 160 8.08 -3.05 21.91
CA GLN A 160 8.10 -2.27 20.68
C GLN A 160 6.91 -2.64 19.77
N GLY A 161 6.61 -3.93 19.59
CA GLY A 161 5.47 -4.42 18.83
C GLY A 161 4.14 -3.89 19.37
N ILE A 162 3.93 -3.94 20.71
CA ILE A 162 2.74 -3.36 21.36
C ILE A 162 2.60 -1.87 21.04
N LYS A 163 3.68 -1.10 21.19
CA LYS A 163 3.68 0.34 20.91
C LYS A 163 3.35 0.65 19.45
N ILE A 164 3.92 -0.11 18.51
CA ILE A 164 3.67 0.06 17.07
C ILE A 164 2.19 -0.18 16.76
N LEU A 165 1.60 -1.29 17.21
CA LEU A 165 0.19 -1.60 16.95
C LEU A 165 -0.75 -0.61 17.62
N SER A 166 -0.48 -0.21 18.86
CA SER A 166 -1.27 0.80 19.57
C SER A 166 -1.21 2.17 18.86
N SER A 167 -0.03 2.59 18.44
CA SER A 167 0.17 3.84 17.69
C SER A 167 -0.52 3.80 16.31
N LEU A 168 -0.37 2.69 15.58
CA LEU A 168 -1.01 2.49 14.29
C LEU A 168 -2.53 2.59 14.41
N LYS A 169 -3.11 1.96 15.43
CA LYS A 169 -4.54 1.98 15.70
C LYS A 169 -5.04 3.38 16.08
N ALA A 170 -4.30 4.10 16.92
CA ALA A 170 -4.64 5.46 17.30
C ALA A 170 -4.65 6.41 16.09
N LYS A 171 -3.68 6.25 15.17
CA LYS A 171 -3.59 7.06 13.95
C LYS A 171 -4.66 6.69 12.90
N SER A 172 -4.97 5.41 12.76
CA SER A 172 -5.78 4.88 11.65
C SER A 172 -7.28 4.82 11.94
N GLY A 173 -7.66 4.63 13.20
CA GLY A 173 -9.05 4.35 13.57
C GLY A 173 -9.52 2.93 13.17
N ARG A 174 -10.74 2.56 13.62
CA ARG A 174 -11.27 1.19 13.45
C ARG A 174 -11.44 0.78 11.98
N SER A 175 -12.02 1.65 11.16
CA SER A 175 -12.30 1.33 9.74
C SER A 175 -11.03 1.05 8.95
N ARG A 176 -10.01 1.88 9.14
CA ARG A 176 -8.72 1.74 8.42
C ARG A 176 -7.92 0.54 8.91
N MET A 177 -8.05 0.18 10.20
CA MET A 177 -7.46 -1.05 10.72
C MET A 177 -8.12 -2.30 10.13
N LYS A 178 -9.44 -2.29 9.96
CA LYS A 178 -10.17 -3.38 9.28
C LYS A 178 -9.69 -3.51 7.83
N GLU A 179 -9.63 -2.42 7.09
CA GLU A 179 -9.10 -2.40 5.72
C GLU A 179 -7.65 -2.93 5.65
N CYS A 180 -6.80 -2.52 6.58
CA CYS A 180 -5.42 -3.00 6.69
C CYS A 180 -5.38 -4.53 6.87
N ARG A 181 -6.16 -5.07 7.82
CA ARG A 181 -6.27 -6.51 8.05
C ARG A 181 -6.76 -7.25 6.82
N ASP A 182 -7.77 -6.73 6.12
CA ASP A 182 -8.32 -7.33 4.90
C ASP A 182 -7.30 -7.38 3.76
N LYS A 183 -6.51 -6.33 3.58
CA LYS A 183 -5.41 -6.30 2.60
C LYS A 183 -4.32 -7.32 2.94
N VAL A 184 -3.89 -7.38 4.20
CA VAL A 184 -2.89 -8.35 4.66
C VAL A 184 -3.42 -9.77 4.50
N ARG A 185 -4.67 -10.05 4.87
CA ARG A 185 -5.34 -11.34 4.67
C ARG A 185 -5.34 -11.73 3.19
N THR A 186 -5.78 -10.83 2.32
CA THR A 186 -5.81 -11.06 0.88
C THR A 186 -4.43 -11.40 0.34
N MET A 187 -3.39 -10.71 0.82
CA MET A 187 -2.02 -10.99 0.41
C MET A 187 -1.53 -12.36 0.87
N LEU A 188 -1.77 -12.72 2.13
CA LEU A 188 -1.39 -14.01 2.67
C LEU A 188 -2.14 -15.16 2.00
N TRP A 189 -3.45 -15.03 1.79
CA TRP A 189 -4.27 -16.09 1.24
C TRP A 189 -4.13 -16.26 -0.27
N ARG A 190 -4.15 -15.20 -1.04
CA ARG A 190 -4.06 -15.27 -2.50
C ARG A 190 -2.68 -15.65 -3.01
N TYR A 191 -1.63 -15.19 -2.32
CA TYR A 191 -0.29 -15.21 -2.86
C TYR A 191 0.68 -16.09 -2.09
N MET A 192 0.36 -16.46 -0.85
CA MET A 192 1.29 -17.18 0.02
C MET A 192 0.73 -18.47 0.61
N TRP A 193 -0.47 -18.89 0.24
CA TRP A 193 -1.11 -20.07 0.78
C TRP A 193 -0.33 -21.39 0.57
N TRP A 194 0.53 -21.46 -0.44
CA TRP A 194 1.40 -22.59 -0.70
C TRP A 194 2.52 -22.78 0.33
N PHE A 195 2.84 -21.74 1.12
CA PHE A 195 4.03 -21.70 1.96
C PHE A 195 3.69 -21.68 3.45
N LYS A 196 2.81 -22.54 3.92
CA LYS A 196 2.31 -22.65 5.30
C LYS A 196 3.37 -22.94 6.39
N ASN A 197 4.64 -22.65 6.18
CA ASN A 197 5.72 -23.17 7.00
C ASN A 197 6.34 -22.25 8.06
N ASN A 198 5.88 -21.01 8.18
CA ASN A 198 6.31 -20.16 9.32
C ASN A 198 5.24 -20.24 10.41
N SER A 199 5.38 -21.21 11.28
CA SER A 199 4.58 -21.29 12.50
C SER A 199 4.93 -20.12 13.39
N PHE A 200 4.14 -19.04 13.32
CA PHE A 200 4.09 -18.11 14.44
C PHE A 200 3.56 -18.90 15.65
N GLY A 201 4.41 -19.10 16.66
CA GLY A 201 3.96 -19.66 17.90
C GLY A 201 2.85 -18.77 18.48
N LYS A 202 1.81 -19.38 19.07
CA LYS A 202 0.84 -18.68 19.90
C LYS A 202 1.52 -18.20 21.17
N GLN A 203 2.41 -17.20 21.09
CA GLN A 203 2.90 -16.56 22.28
C GLN A 203 1.81 -15.61 22.80
N GLN A 204 1.23 -15.96 23.93
CA GLN A 204 0.32 -15.07 24.64
C GLN A 204 1.11 -14.24 25.63
N LEU A 205 1.07 -12.92 25.43
CA LEU A 205 1.63 -11.96 26.37
C LEU A 205 0.78 -11.93 27.64
N SER A 206 1.41 -11.80 28.80
CA SER A 206 0.72 -11.66 30.06
C SER A 206 -0.06 -10.34 30.13
N CYS A 207 -1.29 -10.39 30.67
CA CYS A 207 -2.10 -9.19 30.83
C CYS A 207 -1.41 -8.19 31.76
N SER A 208 -1.33 -6.92 31.34
CA SER A 208 -0.67 -5.85 32.11
C SER A 208 -1.50 -5.30 33.27
N ARG A 209 -2.78 -5.72 33.44
CA ARG A 209 -3.66 -5.29 34.53
C ARG A 209 -3.56 -6.21 35.74
N LYS A 210 -3.70 -5.66 36.95
CA LYS A 210 -3.81 -6.44 38.19
C LYS A 210 -4.97 -7.42 38.16
N GLU A 211 -6.10 -7.01 37.62
CA GLU A 211 -7.24 -7.88 37.30
C GLU A 211 -7.20 -8.23 35.81
N PRO A 212 -7.00 -9.52 35.46
CA PRO A 212 -6.91 -9.93 34.07
C PRO A 212 -8.14 -9.55 33.25
N CYS A 213 -7.92 -9.06 32.04
CA CYS A 213 -8.98 -8.79 31.08
C CYS A 213 -9.69 -10.11 30.74
N LYS A 214 -10.84 -10.37 31.40
CA LYS A 214 -11.65 -11.59 31.19
C LYS A 214 -12.48 -11.44 29.91
N LEU A 215 -11.88 -11.69 28.75
CA LEU A 215 -12.65 -11.92 27.53
C LEU A 215 -12.68 -13.43 27.28
N GLN A 216 -13.75 -14.06 27.73
CA GLN A 216 -14.11 -15.37 27.23
C GLN A 216 -14.70 -15.15 25.82
N ILE A 217 -13.91 -15.42 24.79
CA ILE A 217 -14.45 -15.60 23.44
C ILE A 217 -15.32 -16.85 23.53
N LYS A 218 -16.64 -16.65 23.60
CA LYS A 218 -17.59 -17.75 23.50
C LYS A 218 -17.46 -18.35 22.09
N ARG A 219 -16.96 -19.57 22.02
CA ARG A 219 -16.67 -20.31 20.79
C ARG A 219 -17.89 -20.58 19.89
N ASN A 220 -19.10 -20.20 20.32
CA ASN A 220 -20.35 -20.61 19.70
C ASN A 220 -21.11 -19.49 18.99
N GLU A 221 -20.54 -18.31 18.84
CA GLU A 221 -21.19 -17.26 18.08
C GLU A 221 -20.55 -17.16 16.69
N TRP A 222 -21.40 -17.21 15.67
CA TRP A 222 -21.09 -17.05 14.22
C TRP A 222 -20.54 -15.64 13.87
N LEU A 223 -20.03 -14.91 14.83
CA LEU A 223 -19.37 -13.64 14.63
C LEU A 223 -18.03 -13.90 13.93
N SER A 224 -17.84 -13.23 12.81
CA SER A 224 -16.55 -13.26 12.12
C SER A 224 -15.46 -12.82 13.11
N ILE A 225 -14.29 -13.46 13.05
CA ILE A 225 -13.15 -13.08 13.92
C ILE A 225 -12.84 -11.59 13.81
N ASP A 226 -13.12 -10.98 12.65
CA ASP A 226 -12.97 -9.55 12.38
C ASP A 226 -13.90 -8.68 13.26
N GLU A 227 -15.16 -9.11 13.46
CA GLU A 227 -16.12 -8.40 14.33
C GLU A 227 -15.71 -8.49 15.80
N LEU A 228 -15.22 -9.64 16.23
CA LEU A 228 -14.75 -9.84 17.61
C LEU A 228 -13.53 -8.99 17.97
N VAL A 229 -12.67 -8.65 17.00
CA VAL A 229 -11.47 -7.84 17.25
C VAL A 229 -11.82 -6.40 17.59
N ASP A 230 -12.89 -5.85 17.01
CA ASP A 230 -13.22 -4.43 17.16
C ASP A 230 -14.27 -4.14 18.25
N GLU A 231 -15.15 -5.10 18.58
CA GLU A 231 -16.28 -4.88 19.48
C GLU A 231 -15.88 -4.64 20.94
N TYR A 232 -14.84 -5.33 21.42
CA TYR A 232 -14.43 -5.29 22.84
C TYR A 232 -13.12 -4.54 23.07
N ASP A 233 -12.70 -3.76 22.12
CA ASP A 233 -11.38 -3.16 22.12
C ASP A 233 -11.18 -2.10 23.22
N ASP A 234 -12.24 -1.38 23.54
CA ASP A 234 -12.22 -0.31 24.55
C ASP A 234 -12.07 -0.84 25.99
N ILE A 235 -12.43 -2.11 26.23
CA ILE A 235 -12.34 -2.74 27.55
C ILE A 235 -10.99 -3.44 27.80
N LEU A 236 -10.23 -3.71 26.75
CA LEU A 236 -8.95 -4.41 26.84
C LEU A 236 -7.77 -3.49 27.11
N CYS A 237 -6.79 -3.98 27.86
CA CYS A 237 -5.46 -3.34 27.90
C CYS A 237 -4.73 -3.51 26.57
N GLU A 238 -3.69 -2.70 26.34
CA GLU A 238 -2.90 -2.73 25.10
C GLU A 238 -2.32 -4.11 24.80
N THR A 239 -1.82 -4.81 25.83
CA THR A 239 -1.27 -6.16 25.72
C THR A 239 -2.32 -7.16 25.25
N CYS A 240 -3.52 -7.12 25.83
CA CYS A 240 -4.61 -8.03 25.45
C CYS A 240 -5.15 -7.71 24.03
N ARG A 241 -5.16 -6.44 23.63
CA ARG A 241 -5.47 -6.05 22.24
C ARG A 241 -4.43 -6.61 21.27
N SER A 242 -3.16 -6.47 21.59
CA SER A 242 -2.05 -7.01 20.78
C SER A 242 -2.12 -8.53 20.67
N ASN A 243 -2.43 -9.24 21.78
CA ASN A 243 -2.66 -10.68 21.74
C ASN A 243 -3.80 -11.10 20.81
N ARG A 244 -4.86 -10.29 20.72
CA ARG A 244 -5.98 -10.54 19.79
C ARG A 244 -5.54 -10.37 18.34
N GLU A 245 -4.77 -9.35 18.03
CA GLU A 245 -4.21 -9.14 16.68
C GLU A 245 -3.28 -10.30 16.28
N VAL A 246 -2.42 -10.77 17.19
CA VAL A 246 -1.58 -11.96 16.98
C VAL A 246 -2.44 -13.21 16.74
N THR A 247 -3.47 -13.40 17.55
CA THR A 247 -4.38 -14.55 17.41
C THR A 247 -5.11 -14.50 16.07
N TRP A 248 -5.62 -13.34 15.68
CA TRP A 248 -6.28 -13.13 14.39
C TRP A 248 -5.30 -13.40 13.22
N PHE A 249 -4.08 -12.89 13.30
CA PHE A 249 -3.05 -13.13 12.28
C PHE A 249 -2.69 -14.63 12.18
N TYR A 250 -2.60 -15.32 13.31
CA TYR A 250 -2.36 -16.76 13.34
C TYR A 250 -3.46 -17.53 12.61
N TYR A 251 -4.73 -17.23 12.89
CA TYR A 251 -5.85 -17.88 12.20
C TYR A 251 -5.89 -17.56 10.71
N MET A 252 -5.50 -16.36 10.32
CA MET A 252 -5.34 -16.04 8.89
C MET A 252 -4.31 -16.91 8.20
N GLN A 253 -3.20 -17.20 8.85
CA GLN A 253 -2.15 -18.02 8.24
C GLN A 253 -2.53 -19.50 8.12
N HIS A 254 -3.24 -20.01 9.11
CA HIS A 254 -3.48 -21.46 9.21
C HIS A 254 -4.85 -21.88 8.64
N GLY A 255 -5.69 -20.93 8.28
CA GLY A 255 -7.10 -21.18 8.05
C GLY A 255 -7.80 -21.52 9.38
N ILE A 256 -9.02 -21.03 9.57
CA ILE A 256 -9.90 -21.63 10.56
C ILE A 256 -10.26 -22.98 9.92
N GLY A 257 -9.75 -24.07 10.47
CA GLY A 257 -10.24 -25.38 10.09
C GLY A 257 -11.75 -25.37 10.38
N ASP A 258 -12.53 -25.60 9.35
CA ASP A 258 -13.95 -25.87 9.44
C ASP A 258 -14.19 -27.10 10.31
#